data_295e7f9a9a7d110d036da76831380427
#
_entry.id   295e7f9a9a7d110d036da76831380427
#
_cell.length_a   1.000
_cell.length_b   1.000
_cell.length_c   1.000
_cell.angle_alpha   90.00
_cell.angle_beta   90.00
_cell.angle_gamma   90.00
#
_symmetry.space_group_name_H-M   'P 1'
#
loop_
_entity.id
_entity.type
_entity.pdbx_description
1 polymer ?
#
loop_
_entity_poly.entity_id
_entity_poly.type
_entity_poly.pdbx_seq_one_letter_code
_entity_poly.pdbx_strand_id
1 'polypeptide(L)'
;MEPRANILVVDDNPDKLSLLEAALRLEGYDVRMAADGEEALLAIESYPPDLVITDVMMPKMNGYELAERIRANPQTKFIPLIMQTAAGRNAEDLRRGSEAGALGFITDLTDLDLLLARARTLLDFRAYLDTCEEEAFTDHLTGLANRRRFERQLEREVNRTLRHGHPFCLLMLDLDNFKRLNDSFGHSTGDEAIRRIAKVLQEGTRGIDLAARIGGEEFALILVETSQEGGLEVAERLRATIKDISIPLAGHITASFGVAECPSGGQTSRDLLQSADSALYEAKRAGRNRVAGNQLTKSNSAAAGDVQIEQ
;
A
#
# COMPACT_ATOMS: atom_id res chain seq x y z
N MET A 1 25.05 8.87 -3.23
CA MET A 1 24.62 7.47 -3.15
C MET A 1 23.46 7.45 -2.17
N GLU A 2 22.33 6.92 -2.53
CA GLU A 2 21.25 6.72 -1.56
C GLU A 2 21.70 5.73 -0.47
N PRO A 3 21.34 5.96 0.81
CA PRO A 3 21.71 5.05 1.87
C PRO A 3 21.10 3.66 1.62
N ARG A 4 21.82 2.60 1.97
CA ARG A 4 21.41 1.21 1.75
C ARG A 4 20.14 0.82 2.52
N ALA A 5 20.00 1.32 3.75
CA ALA A 5 18.86 1.12 4.63
C ALA A 5 18.98 2.07 5.84
N ASN A 6 17.87 2.27 6.54
CA ASN A 6 17.77 3.11 7.74
C ASN A 6 17.74 2.21 8.98
N ILE A 7 18.71 2.38 9.89
CA ILE A 7 18.86 1.58 11.11
C ILE A 7 18.64 2.48 12.33
N LEU A 8 17.82 2.05 13.27
CA LEU A 8 17.68 2.68 14.58
C LEU A 8 18.51 1.91 15.60
N VAL A 9 19.45 2.61 16.24
CA VAL A 9 20.26 2.07 17.33
C VAL A 9 19.78 2.65 18.65
N VAL A 10 19.53 1.80 19.65
CA VAL A 10 18.96 2.17 20.95
C VAL A 10 19.85 1.64 22.06
N ASP A 11 20.48 2.53 22.81
CA ASP A 11 21.36 2.18 23.95
C ASP A 11 21.47 3.41 24.86
N ASP A 12 21.46 3.23 26.18
CA ASP A 12 21.61 4.34 27.15
C ASP A 12 23.05 4.80 27.30
N ASN A 13 24.02 4.10 26.74
CA ASN A 13 25.44 4.45 26.76
C ASN A 13 25.82 5.21 25.47
N PRO A 14 26.14 6.51 25.55
CA PRO A 14 26.48 7.33 24.39
C PRO A 14 27.76 6.90 23.66
N ASP A 15 28.71 6.25 24.34
CA ASP A 15 29.94 5.77 23.72
C ASP A 15 29.64 4.57 22.82
N LYS A 16 28.74 3.67 23.25
CA LYS A 16 28.26 2.55 22.44
C LYS A 16 27.46 3.04 21.25
N LEU A 17 26.53 3.99 21.43
CA LEU A 17 25.78 4.59 20.33
C LEU A 17 26.72 5.15 19.26
N SER A 18 27.74 5.92 19.68
CA SER A 18 28.71 6.53 18.76
C SER A 18 29.55 5.48 18.02
N LEU A 19 29.94 4.40 18.69
CA LEU A 19 30.68 3.30 18.07
C LEU A 19 29.85 2.57 17.01
N LEU A 20 28.61 2.23 17.36
CA LEU A 20 27.70 1.53 16.45
C LEU A 20 27.32 2.42 15.27
N GLU A 21 27.02 3.68 15.50
CA GLU A 21 26.76 4.65 14.45
C GLU A 21 27.92 4.71 13.46
N ALA A 22 29.17 4.89 13.95
CA ALA A 22 30.33 4.97 13.09
C ALA A 22 30.53 3.70 12.26
N ALA A 23 30.41 2.52 12.88
CA ALA A 23 30.55 1.23 12.20
C ALA A 23 29.49 1.02 11.10
N LEU A 24 28.22 1.29 11.42
CA LEU A 24 27.12 1.12 10.47
C LEU A 24 27.16 2.15 9.33
N ARG A 25 27.53 3.40 9.60
CA ARG A 25 27.70 4.44 8.57
C ARG A 25 28.86 4.13 7.61
N LEU A 26 29.93 3.50 8.07
CA LEU A 26 31.01 3.02 7.20
C LEU A 26 30.53 1.96 6.19
N GLU A 27 29.54 1.15 6.56
CA GLU A 27 28.89 0.17 5.67
C GLU A 27 27.84 0.81 4.74
N GLY A 28 27.60 2.13 4.86
CA GLY A 28 26.69 2.88 3.98
C GLY A 28 25.23 2.90 4.45
N TYR A 29 24.94 2.57 5.71
CA TYR A 29 23.61 2.68 6.30
C TYR A 29 23.31 4.10 6.79
N ASP A 30 22.06 4.51 6.75
CA ASP A 30 21.60 5.68 7.49
C ASP A 30 21.30 5.27 8.93
N VAL A 31 21.84 6.01 9.91
CA VAL A 31 21.75 5.61 11.31
C VAL A 31 21.13 6.71 12.14
N ARG A 32 20.09 6.35 12.88
CA ARG A 32 19.49 7.17 13.92
C ARG A 32 19.70 6.53 15.27
N MET A 33 19.75 7.34 16.29
CA MET A 33 20.03 6.92 17.67
C MET A 33 18.88 7.31 18.59
N ALA A 34 18.67 6.50 19.62
CA ALA A 34 17.78 6.78 20.73
C ALA A 34 18.44 6.31 22.04
N ALA A 35 18.24 7.05 23.14
CA ALA A 35 18.86 6.76 24.42
C ALA A 35 18.02 5.81 25.29
N ASP A 36 16.77 5.56 24.94
CA ASP A 36 15.86 4.63 25.63
C ASP A 36 14.72 4.15 24.72
N GLY A 37 13.92 3.21 25.22
CA GLY A 37 12.82 2.64 24.44
C GLY A 37 11.69 3.62 24.16
N GLU A 38 11.47 4.65 24.97
CA GLU A 38 10.43 5.67 24.73
C GLU A 38 10.84 6.58 23.57
N GLU A 39 12.08 7.04 23.57
CA GLU A 39 12.65 7.83 22.46
C GLU A 39 12.67 7.01 21.15
N ALA A 40 13.00 5.71 21.26
CA ALA A 40 12.97 4.80 20.12
C ALA A 40 11.56 4.68 19.51
N LEU A 41 10.49 4.56 20.30
CA LEU A 41 9.12 4.51 19.79
C LEU A 41 8.72 5.79 19.04
N LEU A 42 9.07 6.97 19.58
CA LEU A 42 8.82 8.24 18.91
C LEU A 42 9.60 8.35 17.58
N ALA A 43 10.83 7.86 17.56
CA ALA A 43 11.63 7.81 16.33
C ALA A 43 11.01 6.88 15.29
N ILE A 44 10.49 5.72 15.70
CA ILE A 44 9.81 4.74 14.83
C ILE A 44 8.50 5.31 14.27
N GLU A 45 7.71 6.01 15.08
CA GLU A 45 6.45 6.64 14.64
C GLU A 45 6.69 7.74 13.59
N SER A 46 7.75 8.53 13.78
CA SER A 46 8.08 9.62 12.85
C SER A 46 8.61 9.11 11.50
N TYR A 47 9.42 8.07 11.53
CA TYR A 47 10.02 7.45 10.35
C TYR A 47 10.46 6.01 10.66
N PRO A 48 9.67 5.00 10.25
CA PRO A 48 9.95 3.59 10.54
C PRO A 48 11.32 3.15 10.00
N PRO A 49 12.18 2.52 10.83
CA PRO A 49 13.47 1.98 10.38
C PRO A 49 13.30 0.63 9.69
N ASP A 50 14.31 0.25 8.90
CA ASP A 50 14.41 -1.06 8.27
C ASP A 50 14.94 -2.13 9.24
N LEU A 51 15.65 -1.72 10.31
CA LEU A 51 16.20 -2.56 11.37
C LEU A 51 16.28 -1.78 12.67
N VAL A 52 15.98 -2.41 13.79
CA VAL A 52 16.24 -1.91 15.14
C VAL A 52 17.34 -2.74 15.78
N ILE A 53 18.34 -2.08 16.35
CA ILE A 53 19.38 -2.67 17.20
C ILE A 53 19.23 -2.04 18.58
N THR A 54 18.89 -2.83 19.61
CA THR A 54 18.61 -2.29 20.94
C THR A 54 19.39 -3.00 22.03
N ASP A 55 19.90 -2.23 23.03
CA ASP A 55 20.29 -2.87 24.27
C ASP A 55 19.07 -3.43 25.01
N VAL A 56 19.27 -4.46 25.79
CA VAL A 56 18.25 -5.06 26.64
C VAL A 56 18.02 -4.22 27.89
N MET A 57 19.07 -3.74 28.50
CA MET A 57 19.02 -3.08 29.82
C MET A 57 19.13 -1.56 29.67
N MET A 58 18.00 -0.89 29.57
CA MET A 58 17.91 0.57 29.46
C MET A 58 16.93 1.13 30.49
N PRO A 59 17.10 2.42 30.90
CA PRO A 59 16.15 3.09 31.76
C PRO A 59 14.80 3.32 31.09
N LYS A 60 13.76 3.61 31.87
CA LYS A 60 12.37 3.87 31.46
C LYS A 60 11.70 2.68 30.76
N MET A 61 12.14 2.31 29.57
CA MET A 61 11.65 1.19 28.77
C MET A 61 12.83 0.33 28.32
N ASN A 62 12.86 -0.92 28.74
CA ASN A 62 13.92 -1.86 28.37
C ASN A 62 13.69 -2.44 26.95
N GLY A 63 14.72 -3.14 26.40
CA GLY A 63 14.68 -3.67 25.05
C GLY A 63 13.60 -4.72 24.82
N TYR A 64 13.19 -5.49 25.84
CA TYR A 64 12.10 -6.45 25.72
C TYR A 64 10.74 -5.74 25.58
N GLU A 65 10.49 -4.74 26.41
CA GLU A 65 9.25 -3.93 26.35
C GLU A 65 9.16 -3.17 25.03
N LEU A 66 10.27 -2.64 24.53
CA LEU A 66 10.35 -2.01 23.22
C LEU A 66 9.96 -3.01 22.11
N ALA A 67 10.53 -4.21 22.13
CA ALA A 67 10.21 -5.25 21.14
C ALA A 67 8.73 -5.64 21.17
N GLU A 68 8.15 -5.84 22.35
CA GLU A 68 6.72 -6.14 22.52
C GLU A 68 5.83 -5.02 21.93
N ARG A 69 6.18 -3.74 22.15
CA ARG A 69 5.46 -2.60 21.58
C ARG A 69 5.56 -2.56 20.06
N ILE A 70 6.74 -2.79 19.50
CA ILE A 70 6.96 -2.88 18.05
C ILE A 70 6.11 -4.02 17.45
N ARG A 71 6.04 -5.18 18.09
CA ARG A 71 5.27 -6.34 17.62
C ARG A 71 3.76 -6.17 17.75
N ALA A 72 3.29 -5.45 18.76
CA ALA A 72 1.87 -5.18 18.96
C ALA A 72 1.26 -4.24 17.91
N ASN A 73 2.06 -3.40 17.27
CA ASN A 73 1.60 -2.46 16.26
C ASN A 73 1.63 -3.08 14.85
N PRO A 74 0.47 -3.19 14.15
CA PRO A 74 0.40 -3.77 12.80
C PRO A 74 1.32 -3.12 11.75
N GLN A 75 1.69 -1.85 11.93
CA GLN A 75 2.55 -1.11 10.99
C GLN A 75 4.05 -1.40 11.19
N THR A 76 4.45 -1.76 12.43
CA THR A 76 5.86 -1.96 12.79
C THR A 76 6.23 -3.40 13.12
N LYS A 77 5.25 -4.29 13.27
CA LYS A 77 5.44 -5.67 13.71
C LYS A 77 6.41 -6.52 12.87
N PHE A 78 6.70 -6.11 11.65
CA PHE A 78 7.62 -6.80 10.76
C PHE A 78 9.01 -6.16 10.71
N ILE A 79 9.26 -5.07 11.45
CA ILE A 79 10.59 -4.49 11.56
C ILE A 79 11.50 -5.51 12.28
N PRO A 80 12.59 -5.97 11.66
CA PRO A 80 13.52 -6.88 12.31
C PRO A 80 14.21 -6.17 13.50
N LEU A 81 14.49 -6.96 14.56
CA LEU A 81 15.08 -6.44 15.78
C LEU A 81 16.22 -7.35 16.24
N ILE A 82 17.37 -6.73 16.52
CA ILE A 82 18.54 -7.35 17.14
C ILE A 82 18.64 -6.82 18.57
N MET A 83 18.74 -7.72 19.55
CA MET A 83 18.99 -7.39 20.94
C MET A 83 20.47 -7.54 21.30
N GLN A 84 21.01 -6.56 21.97
CA GLN A 84 22.34 -6.61 22.58
C GLN A 84 22.20 -6.87 24.08
N THR A 85 22.98 -7.81 24.61
CA THR A 85 22.95 -8.13 26.03
C THR A 85 24.35 -8.43 26.54
N ALA A 86 24.81 -7.64 27.50
CA ALA A 86 26.09 -7.87 28.16
C ALA A 86 26.07 -9.06 29.15
N ALA A 87 24.90 -9.49 29.59
CA ALA A 87 24.71 -10.41 30.72
C ALA A 87 24.21 -11.80 30.35
N GLY A 88 23.94 -12.10 29.08
CA GLY A 88 23.03 -13.17 28.79
C GLY A 88 23.60 -14.33 27.98
N ARG A 89 24.27 -15.27 28.62
CA ARG A 89 24.40 -16.65 28.11
C ARG A 89 23.37 -17.59 28.73
N ASN A 90 22.39 -17.08 29.52
CA ASN A 90 21.39 -17.98 30.06
C ASN A 90 20.24 -18.19 29.07
N ALA A 91 19.79 -19.45 28.98
CA ALA A 91 18.71 -19.83 28.05
C ALA A 91 17.40 -19.05 28.28
N GLU A 92 17.19 -18.51 29.47
CA GLU A 92 16.02 -17.73 29.87
C GLU A 92 15.97 -16.38 29.15
N ASP A 93 17.08 -15.62 29.09
CA ASP A 93 17.14 -14.32 28.41
C ASP A 93 16.96 -14.47 26.92
N LEU A 94 17.56 -15.49 26.31
CA LEU A 94 17.40 -15.82 24.90
C LEU A 94 15.94 -16.20 24.59
N ARG A 95 15.31 -17.00 25.46
CA ARG A 95 13.90 -17.38 25.32
C ARG A 95 12.99 -16.16 25.41
N ARG A 96 13.16 -15.33 26.43
CA ARG A 96 12.38 -14.11 26.64
C ARG A 96 12.49 -13.14 25.44
N GLY A 97 13.68 -12.90 24.94
CA GLY A 97 13.85 -12.02 23.80
C GLY A 97 13.28 -12.60 22.50
N SER A 98 13.38 -13.93 22.31
CA SER A 98 12.73 -14.60 21.18
C SER A 98 11.20 -14.50 21.27
N GLU A 99 10.62 -14.68 22.46
CA GLU A 99 9.19 -14.50 22.72
C GLU A 99 8.74 -13.03 22.50
N ALA A 100 9.58 -12.04 22.87
CA ALA A 100 9.36 -10.64 22.55
C ALA A 100 9.54 -10.32 21.06
N GLY A 101 10.04 -11.25 20.24
CA GLY A 101 10.15 -11.13 18.80
C GLY A 101 11.51 -10.69 18.28
N ALA A 102 12.58 -10.73 19.08
CA ALA A 102 13.92 -10.51 18.56
C ALA A 102 14.33 -11.63 17.59
N LEU A 103 14.89 -11.23 16.45
CA LEU A 103 15.41 -12.15 15.44
C LEU A 103 16.90 -12.47 15.59
N GLY A 104 17.59 -11.74 16.48
CA GLY A 104 19.01 -11.95 16.75
C GLY A 104 19.41 -11.43 18.12
N PHE A 105 20.44 -12.07 18.69
CA PHE A 105 21.08 -11.66 19.95
C PHE A 105 22.57 -11.51 19.72
N ILE A 106 23.14 -10.46 20.28
CA ILE A 106 24.57 -10.21 20.30
C ILE A 106 25.00 -10.03 21.76
N THR A 107 25.91 -10.87 22.18
CA THR A 107 26.37 -10.91 23.58
C THR A 107 27.68 -10.17 23.81
N ASP A 108 28.37 -9.77 22.76
CA ASP A 108 29.65 -9.07 22.85
C ASP A 108 29.75 -8.02 21.74
N LEU A 109 29.82 -6.75 22.14
CA LEU A 109 30.04 -5.62 21.23
C LEU A 109 31.47 -5.55 20.68
N THR A 110 32.41 -6.36 21.21
CA THR A 110 33.73 -6.47 20.64
C THR A 110 33.77 -7.17 19.30
N ASP A 111 32.68 -7.92 18.95
CA ASP A 111 32.50 -8.55 17.66
C ASP A 111 31.58 -7.75 16.75
N LEU A 112 32.04 -6.54 16.36
CA LEU A 112 31.33 -5.69 15.40
C LEU A 112 31.10 -6.39 14.06
N ASP A 113 32.01 -7.25 13.64
CA ASP A 113 31.88 -7.99 12.38
C ASP A 113 30.67 -8.94 12.41
N LEU A 114 30.41 -9.56 13.55
CA LEU A 114 29.23 -10.41 13.74
C LEU A 114 27.94 -9.58 13.73
N LEU A 115 27.96 -8.40 14.37
CA LEU A 115 26.81 -7.48 14.33
C LEU A 115 26.49 -7.06 12.89
N LEU A 116 27.50 -6.60 12.16
CA LEU A 116 27.34 -6.14 10.77
C LEU A 116 26.86 -7.27 9.86
N ALA A 117 27.40 -8.48 10.03
CA ALA A 117 26.95 -9.64 9.26
C ALA A 117 25.47 -9.99 9.53
N ARG A 118 25.03 -9.94 10.79
CA ARG A 118 23.63 -10.15 11.16
C ARG A 118 22.70 -9.07 10.66
N ALA A 119 23.10 -7.79 10.82
CA ALA A 119 22.36 -6.67 10.31
C ALA A 119 22.14 -6.79 8.79
N ARG A 120 23.21 -7.10 8.05
CA ARG A 120 23.13 -7.34 6.60
C ARG A 120 22.16 -8.48 6.26
N THR A 121 22.29 -9.62 6.93
CA THR A 121 21.42 -10.78 6.68
C THR A 121 19.94 -10.45 6.90
N LEU A 122 19.61 -9.73 7.99
CA LEU A 122 18.22 -9.38 8.30
C LEU A 122 17.68 -8.32 7.33
N LEU A 123 18.49 -7.36 6.91
CA LEU A 123 18.11 -6.36 5.93
C LEU A 123 17.91 -6.97 4.54
N ASP A 124 18.80 -7.88 4.10
CA ASP A 124 18.65 -8.62 2.84
C ASP A 124 17.38 -9.47 2.85
N PHE A 125 17.10 -10.14 3.98
CA PHE A 125 15.87 -10.93 4.14
C PHE A 125 14.62 -10.04 4.11
N ARG A 126 14.66 -8.87 4.75
CA ARG A 126 13.56 -7.90 4.71
C ARG A 126 13.32 -7.39 3.29
N ALA A 127 14.38 -6.98 2.58
CA ALA A 127 14.29 -6.55 1.18
C ALA A 127 13.74 -7.66 0.28
N TYR A 128 14.12 -8.91 0.50
CA TYR A 128 13.56 -10.06 -0.21
C TYR A 128 12.06 -10.23 0.06
N LEU A 129 11.61 -10.11 1.32
CA LEU A 129 10.19 -10.18 1.66
C LEU A 129 9.40 -9.03 1.02
N ASP A 130 9.93 -7.81 1.04
CA ASP A 130 9.30 -6.64 0.42
C ASP A 130 9.19 -6.84 -1.11
N THR A 131 10.23 -7.38 -1.75
CA THR A 131 10.19 -7.77 -3.18
C THR A 131 9.12 -8.82 -3.46
N CYS A 132 9.06 -9.89 -2.64
CA CYS A 132 8.02 -10.91 -2.78
C CYS A 132 6.61 -10.34 -2.56
N GLU A 133 6.45 -9.38 -1.64
CA GLU A 133 5.18 -8.71 -1.41
C GLU A 133 4.81 -7.81 -2.61
N GLU A 134 5.77 -7.06 -3.15
CA GLU A 134 5.55 -6.26 -4.36
C GLU A 134 5.18 -7.13 -5.57
N GLU A 135 5.89 -8.22 -5.82
CA GLU A 135 5.57 -9.18 -6.89
C GLU A 135 4.18 -9.80 -6.68
N ALA A 136 3.83 -10.13 -5.43
CA ALA A 136 2.50 -10.68 -5.11
C ALA A 136 1.35 -9.69 -5.29
N PHE A 137 1.64 -8.38 -5.37
CA PHE A 137 0.64 -7.30 -5.46
C PHE A 137 0.71 -6.49 -6.76
N THR A 138 1.61 -6.82 -7.68
CA THR A 138 1.82 -6.13 -8.95
C THR A 138 1.40 -7.01 -10.13
N ASP A 139 0.83 -6.43 -11.18
CA ASP A 139 0.58 -7.09 -12.46
C ASP A 139 1.85 -7.04 -13.32
N HIS A 140 2.40 -8.20 -13.66
CA HIS A 140 3.68 -8.31 -14.38
C HIS A 140 3.70 -7.69 -15.76
N LEU A 141 2.55 -7.61 -16.44
CA LEU A 141 2.50 -7.04 -17.79
C LEU A 141 2.52 -5.51 -17.76
N THR A 142 1.88 -4.92 -16.75
CA THR A 142 1.58 -3.49 -16.70
C THR A 142 2.36 -2.71 -15.64
N GLY A 143 2.87 -3.38 -14.61
CA GLY A 143 3.45 -2.74 -13.44
C GLY A 143 2.44 -2.07 -12.50
N LEU A 144 1.14 -2.09 -12.83
CA LEU A 144 0.08 -1.60 -11.95
C LEU A 144 -0.19 -2.57 -10.80
N ALA A 145 -0.96 -2.13 -9.81
CA ALA A 145 -1.50 -3.04 -8.82
C ALA A 145 -2.29 -4.16 -9.48
N ASN A 146 -2.18 -5.39 -8.96
CA ASN A 146 -3.01 -6.49 -9.40
C ASN A 146 -4.35 -6.53 -8.66
N ARG A 147 -5.23 -7.47 -9.01
CA ARG A 147 -6.54 -7.67 -8.36
C ARG A 147 -6.44 -7.77 -6.85
N ARG A 148 -5.48 -8.51 -6.33
CA ARG A 148 -5.32 -8.74 -4.88
C ARG A 148 -5.00 -7.44 -4.12
N ARG A 149 -4.11 -6.61 -4.65
CA ARG A 149 -3.80 -5.29 -4.07
C ARG A 149 -4.99 -4.36 -4.14
N PHE A 150 -5.70 -4.37 -5.26
CA PHE A 150 -6.91 -3.59 -5.46
C PHE A 150 -7.99 -3.94 -4.41
N GLU A 151 -8.33 -5.21 -4.24
CA GLU A 151 -9.35 -5.66 -3.28
C GLU A 151 -8.99 -5.24 -1.85
N ARG A 152 -7.72 -5.43 -1.45
CA ARG A 152 -7.22 -5.01 -0.14
C ARG A 152 -7.30 -3.49 0.07
N GLN A 153 -6.97 -2.70 -0.95
CA GLN A 153 -7.05 -1.23 -0.85
C GLN A 153 -8.49 -0.74 -0.84
N LEU A 154 -9.36 -1.35 -1.64
CA LEU A 154 -10.79 -1.01 -1.66
C LEU A 154 -11.43 -1.20 -0.27
N GLU A 155 -11.16 -2.32 0.41
CA GLU A 155 -11.64 -2.54 1.78
C GLU A 155 -11.11 -1.50 2.77
N ARG A 156 -9.84 -1.10 2.63
CA ARG A 156 -9.24 -0.06 3.47
C ARG A 156 -9.91 1.29 3.27
N GLU A 157 -10.16 1.71 2.03
CA GLU A 157 -10.77 3.00 1.73
C GLU A 157 -12.24 3.03 2.14
N VAL A 158 -13.01 1.96 1.97
CA VAL A 158 -14.38 1.84 2.50
C VAL A 158 -14.37 2.03 4.02
N ASN A 159 -13.50 1.33 4.75
CA ASN A 159 -13.39 1.47 6.19
C ASN A 159 -12.92 2.88 6.63
N ARG A 160 -12.05 3.53 5.85
CA ARG A 160 -11.60 4.90 6.10
C ARG A 160 -12.74 5.89 5.93
N THR A 161 -13.51 5.76 4.86
CA THR A 161 -14.69 6.60 4.59
C THR A 161 -15.75 6.47 5.68
N LEU A 162 -16.01 5.24 6.15
CA LEU A 162 -16.94 5.01 7.25
C LEU A 162 -16.50 5.67 8.58
N ARG A 163 -15.20 5.77 8.83
CA ARG A 163 -14.65 6.36 10.08
C ARG A 163 -14.54 7.88 10.02
N HIS A 164 -14.15 8.42 8.87
CA HIS A 164 -13.74 9.82 8.74
C HIS A 164 -14.64 10.66 7.84
N GLY A 165 -15.56 10.03 7.11
CA GLY A 165 -16.52 10.74 6.25
C GLY A 165 -15.95 11.30 4.95
N HIS A 166 -14.66 11.05 4.63
CA HIS A 166 -14.07 11.49 3.36
C HIS A 166 -14.49 10.55 2.23
N PRO A 167 -15.17 11.03 1.20
CA PRO A 167 -15.62 10.20 0.08
C PRO A 167 -14.44 9.76 -0.78
N PHE A 168 -14.61 8.64 -1.49
CA PHE A 168 -13.71 8.25 -2.58
C PHE A 168 -14.52 7.71 -3.76
N CYS A 169 -13.94 7.73 -4.96
CA CYS A 169 -14.54 7.16 -6.15
C CYS A 169 -13.85 5.89 -6.58
N LEU A 170 -14.67 4.91 -6.97
CA LEU A 170 -14.24 3.72 -7.69
C LEU A 170 -14.58 3.89 -9.18
N LEU A 171 -13.57 3.75 -10.03
CA LEU A 171 -13.72 3.65 -11.47
C LEU A 171 -13.43 2.22 -11.90
N MET A 172 -14.34 1.65 -12.68
CA MET A 172 -14.13 0.40 -13.42
C MET A 172 -14.02 0.73 -14.90
N LEU A 173 -13.05 0.17 -15.58
CA LEU A 173 -12.89 0.37 -17.02
C LEU A 173 -12.56 -0.93 -17.75
N ASP A 174 -12.98 -0.98 -19.00
CA ASP A 174 -12.74 -2.12 -19.89
C ASP A 174 -12.45 -1.61 -21.31
N LEU A 175 -11.48 -2.24 -21.96
CA LEU A 175 -11.07 -1.87 -23.32
C LEU A 175 -12.09 -2.35 -24.34
N ASP A 176 -12.62 -1.43 -25.12
CA ASP A 176 -13.67 -1.72 -26.08
C ASP A 176 -13.17 -2.61 -27.22
N ASN A 177 -13.89 -3.71 -27.48
CA ASN A 177 -13.60 -4.65 -28.56
C ASN A 177 -12.19 -5.27 -28.51
N PHE A 178 -11.57 -5.40 -27.33
CA PHE A 178 -10.20 -5.89 -27.16
C PHE A 178 -10.01 -7.31 -27.73
N LYS A 179 -11.00 -8.19 -27.58
CA LYS A 179 -10.94 -9.52 -28.19
C LYS A 179 -10.77 -9.44 -29.71
N ARG A 180 -11.50 -8.54 -30.39
CA ARG A 180 -11.38 -8.35 -31.83
C ARG A 180 -9.97 -7.84 -32.22
N LEU A 181 -9.37 -7.00 -31.41
CA LEU A 181 -8.00 -6.55 -31.60
C LEU A 181 -7.03 -7.74 -31.56
N ASN A 182 -7.14 -8.60 -30.51
CA ASN A 182 -6.32 -9.81 -30.40
C ASN A 182 -6.53 -10.78 -31.57
N ASP A 183 -7.78 -11.01 -31.97
CA ASP A 183 -8.11 -11.91 -33.07
C ASP A 183 -7.56 -11.41 -34.41
N SER A 184 -7.46 -10.07 -34.61
CA SER A 184 -6.99 -9.47 -35.87
C SER A 184 -5.48 -9.25 -35.92
N PHE A 185 -4.83 -8.93 -34.80
CA PHE A 185 -3.43 -8.48 -34.75
C PHE A 185 -2.53 -9.31 -33.84
N GLY A 186 -3.09 -10.33 -33.19
CA GLY A 186 -2.37 -11.21 -32.27
C GLY A 186 -2.23 -10.67 -30.84
N HIS A 187 -1.96 -11.58 -29.91
CA HIS A 187 -1.86 -11.27 -28.49
C HIS A 187 -0.73 -10.29 -28.14
N SER A 188 0.37 -10.29 -28.89
CA SER A 188 1.49 -9.34 -28.68
C SER A 188 1.07 -7.88 -28.88
N THR A 189 0.18 -7.63 -29.86
CA THR A 189 -0.40 -6.30 -30.09
C THR A 189 -1.39 -5.91 -28.98
N GLY A 190 -2.14 -6.89 -28.49
CA GLY A 190 -3.02 -6.69 -27.32
C GLY A 190 -2.22 -6.36 -26.05
N ASP A 191 -1.12 -7.06 -25.80
CA ASP A 191 -0.25 -6.78 -24.66
C ASP A 191 0.36 -5.38 -24.74
N GLU A 192 0.74 -4.92 -25.93
CA GLU A 192 1.24 -3.55 -26.15
C GLU A 192 0.13 -2.53 -25.88
N ALA A 193 -1.10 -2.79 -26.32
CA ALA A 193 -2.24 -1.93 -26.00
C ALA A 193 -2.45 -1.83 -24.48
N ILE A 194 -2.45 -2.95 -23.78
CA ILE A 194 -2.59 -3.01 -22.32
C ILE A 194 -1.48 -2.21 -21.62
N ARG A 195 -0.20 -2.34 -22.04
CA ARG A 195 0.89 -1.57 -21.46
C ARG A 195 0.72 -0.06 -21.65
N ARG A 196 0.32 0.37 -22.84
CA ARG A 196 0.10 1.81 -23.12
C ARG A 196 -1.05 2.39 -22.30
N ILE A 197 -2.16 1.63 -22.19
CA ILE A 197 -3.29 2.05 -21.36
C ILE A 197 -2.86 2.12 -19.89
N ALA A 198 -2.16 1.13 -19.38
CA ALA A 198 -1.65 1.12 -18.02
C ALA A 198 -0.80 2.37 -17.70
N LYS A 199 0.07 2.77 -18.64
CA LYS A 199 0.89 3.98 -18.51
C LYS A 199 0.00 5.24 -18.40
N VAL A 200 -1.05 5.36 -19.23
CA VAL A 200 -1.99 6.49 -19.15
C VAL A 200 -2.72 6.51 -17.80
N LEU A 201 -3.15 5.35 -17.30
CA LEU A 201 -3.82 5.28 -16.01
C LEU A 201 -2.88 5.70 -14.87
N GLN A 202 -1.62 5.26 -14.92
CA GLN A 202 -0.60 5.60 -13.92
C GLN A 202 -0.25 7.10 -13.94
N GLU A 203 -0.04 7.67 -15.12
CA GLU A 203 0.29 9.10 -15.27
C GLU A 203 -0.90 10.01 -15.02
N GLY A 204 -2.12 9.50 -15.22
CA GLY A 204 -3.36 10.24 -15.05
C GLY A 204 -3.95 10.20 -13.63
N THR A 205 -3.31 9.49 -12.69
CA THR A 205 -3.70 9.38 -11.27
C THR A 205 -2.67 10.04 -10.36
N ARG A 206 -3.07 10.43 -9.16
CA ARG A 206 -2.19 11.02 -8.13
C ARG A 206 -1.45 9.91 -7.38
N GLY A 207 -0.37 10.23 -6.69
CA GLY A 207 0.38 9.28 -5.88
C GLY A 207 -0.41 8.63 -4.73
N ILE A 208 -1.51 9.25 -4.29
CA ILE A 208 -2.42 8.72 -3.27
C ILE A 208 -3.51 7.82 -3.85
N ASP A 209 -3.75 7.87 -5.17
CA ASP A 209 -4.73 7.06 -5.87
C ASP A 209 -4.13 5.68 -6.20
N LEU A 210 -4.97 4.73 -6.51
CA LEU A 210 -4.54 3.41 -6.96
C LEU A 210 -5.06 3.14 -8.36
N ALA A 211 -4.16 2.79 -9.28
CA ALA A 211 -4.52 2.18 -10.56
C ALA A 211 -4.17 0.69 -10.52
N ALA A 212 -5.08 -0.17 -10.97
CA ALA A 212 -4.94 -1.62 -10.92
C ALA A 212 -5.43 -2.28 -12.21
N ARG A 213 -4.80 -3.40 -12.58
CA ARG A 213 -5.33 -4.33 -13.56
C ARG A 213 -6.00 -5.50 -12.85
N ILE A 214 -7.29 -5.70 -13.07
CA ILE A 214 -8.10 -6.68 -12.34
C ILE A 214 -8.49 -7.90 -13.19
N GLY A 215 -8.31 -7.81 -14.50
CA GLY A 215 -8.61 -8.87 -15.45
C GLY A 215 -7.79 -8.74 -16.73
N GLY A 216 -8.12 -9.48 -17.75
CA GLY A 216 -7.42 -9.46 -19.04
C GLY A 216 -7.33 -8.05 -19.65
N GLU A 217 -8.48 -7.42 -19.85
CA GLU A 217 -8.65 -6.08 -20.43
C GLU A 217 -9.37 -5.11 -19.48
N GLU A 218 -9.51 -5.53 -18.22
CA GLU A 218 -10.23 -4.80 -17.18
C GLU A 218 -9.25 -4.13 -16.20
N PHE A 219 -9.53 -2.88 -15.91
CA PHE A 219 -8.76 -2.10 -14.93
C PHE A 219 -9.70 -1.44 -13.91
N ALA A 220 -9.17 -1.08 -12.78
CA ALA A 220 -9.87 -0.34 -11.74
C ALA A 220 -9.01 0.80 -11.19
N LEU A 221 -9.65 1.90 -10.78
CA LEU A 221 -8.97 2.99 -10.09
C LEU A 221 -9.73 3.33 -8.81
N ILE A 222 -8.97 3.56 -7.74
CA ILE A 222 -9.48 4.10 -6.47
C ILE A 222 -8.97 5.54 -6.39
N LEU A 223 -9.87 6.51 -6.47
CA LEU A 223 -9.56 7.94 -6.37
C LEU A 223 -9.90 8.43 -4.98
N VAL A 224 -8.88 8.63 -4.17
CA VAL A 224 -9.02 9.00 -2.75
C VAL A 224 -9.50 10.45 -2.62
N GLU A 225 -10.36 10.72 -1.62
CA GLU A 225 -10.90 12.07 -1.35
C GLU A 225 -11.49 12.73 -2.60
N THR A 226 -12.25 11.96 -3.38
CA THR A 226 -12.82 12.39 -4.65
C THR A 226 -14.32 12.13 -4.66
N SER A 227 -15.10 13.15 -4.98
CA SER A 227 -16.56 13.06 -5.18
C SER A 227 -16.89 12.42 -6.52
N GLN A 228 -18.15 12.02 -6.72
CA GLN A 228 -18.61 11.47 -8.00
C GLN A 228 -18.35 12.38 -9.19
N GLU A 229 -18.56 13.68 -9.03
CA GLU A 229 -18.27 14.67 -10.08
C GLU A 229 -16.79 14.67 -10.45
N GLY A 230 -15.90 14.72 -9.45
CA GLY A 230 -14.45 14.61 -9.67
C GLY A 230 -14.04 13.29 -10.30
N GLY A 231 -14.69 12.19 -9.89
CA GLY A 231 -14.49 10.87 -10.50
C GLY A 231 -14.88 10.81 -11.97
N LEU A 232 -16.02 11.44 -12.34
CA LEU A 232 -16.47 11.55 -13.73
C LEU A 232 -15.51 12.41 -14.58
N GLU A 233 -15.00 13.52 -14.04
CA GLU A 233 -14.01 14.36 -14.73
C GLU A 233 -12.70 13.61 -15.00
N VAL A 234 -12.19 12.87 -14.00
CA VAL A 234 -10.98 12.05 -14.18
C VAL A 234 -11.23 10.95 -15.20
N ALA A 235 -12.36 10.26 -15.12
CA ALA A 235 -12.70 9.19 -16.07
C ALA A 235 -12.82 9.72 -17.51
N GLU A 236 -13.44 10.88 -17.73
CA GLU A 236 -13.57 11.47 -19.07
C GLU A 236 -12.21 11.94 -19.63
N ARG A 237 -11.35 12.50 -18.80
CA ARG A 237 -9.99 12.86 -19.19
C ARG A 237 -9.19 11.62 -19.61
N LEU A 238 -9.24 10.55 -18.82
CA LEU A 238 -8.57 9.28 -19.13
C LEU A 238 -9.13 8.66 -20.42
N ARG A 239 -10.45 8.64 -20.57
CA ARG A 239 -11.13 8.14 -21.78
C ARG A 239 -10.65 8.89 -23.03
N ALA A 240 -10.61 10.23 -22.96
CA ALA A 240 -10.15 11.04 -24.06
C ALA A 240 -8.69 10.76 -24.43
N THR A 241 -7.81 10.70 -23.41
CA THR A 241 -6.39 10.36 -23.61
C THR A 241 -6.21 8.98 -24.23
N ILE A 242 -6.96 7.97 -23.74
CA ILE A 242 -6.91 6.60 -24.29
C ILE A 242 -7.32 6.58 -25.76
N LYS A 243 -8.40 7.28 -26.12
CA LYS A 243 -8.88 7.36 -27.52
C LYS A 243 -7.81 7.91 -28.47
N ASP A 244 -6.97 8.80 -27.98
CA ASP A 244 -5.93 9.48 -28.79
C ASP A 244 -4.64 8.62 -28.91
N ILE A 245 -4.52 7.53 -28.16
CA ILE A 245 -3.35 6.64 -28.26
C ILE A 245 -3.42 5.83 -29.55
N SER A 246 -2.31 5.85 -30.29
CA SER A 246 -2.09 4.95 -31.43
C SER A 246 -1.40 3.68 -30.97
N ILE A 247 -2.03 2.54 -31.23
CA ILE A 247 -1.44 1.21 -31.03
C ILE A 247 -0.81 0.76 -32.35
N PRO A 248 0.47 0.38 -32.36
CA PRO A 248 1.13 -0.10 -33.57
C PRO A 248 0.32 -1.23 -34.23
N LEU A 249 0.16 -1.16 -35.53
CA LEU A 249 -0.60 -2.10 -36.36
C LEU A 249 -2.14 -2.05 -36.18
N ALA A 250 -2.63 -1.73 -34.99
CA ALA A 250 -4.08 -1.80 -34.67
C ALA A 250 -4.78 -0.42 -34.73
N GLY A 251 -4.04 0.69 -34.82
CA GLY A 251 -4.62 2.03 -34.82
C GLY A 251 -5.06 2.48 -33.44
N HIS A 252 -6.31 2.91 -33.30
CA HIS A 252 -6.84 3.44 -32.02
C HIS A 252 -7.72 2.41 -31.31
N ILE A 253 -7.67 2.43 -30.00
CA ILE A 253 -8.54 1.66 -29.11
C ILE A 253 -9.30 2.65 -28.21
N THR A 254 -10.50 2.26 -27.77
CA THR A 254 -11.28 3.05 -26.81
C THR A 254 -11.54 2.23 -25.56
N ALA A 255 -11.94 2.92 -24.50
CA ALA A 255 -12.36 2.29 -23.26
C ALA A 255 -13.70 2.85 -22.78
N SER A 256 -14.49 2.01 -22.14
CA SER A 256 -15.71 2.40 -21.45
C SER A 256 -15.45 2.42 -19.95
N PHE A 257 -16.07 3.38 -19.25
CA PHE A 257 -15.87 3.62 -17.82
C PHE A 257 -17.19 3.58 -17.06
N GLY A 258 -17.17 2.95 -15.90
CA GLY A 258 -18.21 3.05 -14.88
C GLY A 258 -17.66 3.70 -13.63
N VAL A 259 -18.36 4.70 -13.09
CA VAL A 259 -17.96 5.49 -11.92
C VAL A 259 -18.96 5.32 -10.80
N ALA A 260 -18.49 5.02 -9.60
CA ALA A 260 -19.30 4.96 -8.39
C ALA A 260 -18.57 5.65 -7.23
N GLU A 261 -19.28 6.49 -6.48
CA GLU A 261 -18.79 7.10 -5.26
C GLU A 261 -19.13 6.23 -4.05
N CYS A 262 -18.20 6.08 -3.13
CA CYS A 262 -18.49 5.56 -1.80
C CYS A 262 -18.92 6.71 -0.89
N PRO A 263 -20.21 6.82 -0.59
CA PRO A 263 -20.72 7.85 0.30
C PRO A 263 -20.41 7.51 1.76
N SER A 264 -20.33 8.49 2.62
CA SER A 264 -20.13 8.36 4.06
C SER A 264 -21.23 7.56 4.82
N GLY A 265 -22.22 7.04 4.11
CA GLY A 265 -23.44 6.42 4.65
C GLY A 265 -23.53 4.89 4.61
N GLY A 266 -22.43 4.15 4.42
CA GLY A 266 -22.44 2.71 4.73
C GLY A 266 -22.66 1.74 3.58
N GLN A 267 -21.96 1.93 2.45
CA GLN A 267 -21.85 0.88 1.43
C GLN A 267 -20.73 -0.12 1.76
N THR A 268 -20.93 -1.38 1.41
CA THR A 268 -19.85 -2.38 1.44
C THR A 268 -18.99 -2.28 0.18
N SER A 269 -17.76 -2.81 0.22
CA SER A 269 -16.89 -2.93 -0.96
C SER A 269 -17.59 -3.64 -2.11
N ARG A 270 -18.43 -4.63 -1.79
CA ARG A 270 -19.19 -5.41 -2.77
C ARG A 270 -20.28 -4.57 -3.46
N ASP A 271 -21.02 -3.76 -2.70
CA ASP A 271 -22.08 -2.90 -3.24
C ASP A 271 -21.49 -1.83 -4.16
N LEU A 272 -20.33 -1.27 -3.76
CA LEU A 272 -19.64 -0.28 -4.56
C LEU A 272 -19.11 -0.86 -5.88
N LEU A 273 -18.52 -2.06 -5.84
CA LEU A 273 -18.11 -2.78 -7.04
C LEU A 273 -19.29 -3.03 -7.98
N GLN A 274 -20.40 -3.52 -7.44
CA GLN A 274 -21.60 -3.76 -8.24
C GLN A 274 -22.15 -2.48 -8.87
N SER A 275 -22.07 -1.36 -8.15
CA SER A 275 -22.50 -0.05 -8.66
C SER A 275 -21.62 0.42 -9.81
N ALA A 276 -20.31 0.32 -9.68
CA ALA A 276 -19.36 0.69 -10.74
C ALA A 276 -19.46 -0.23 -11.97
N ASP A 277 -19.62 -1.55 -11.76
CA ASP A 277 -19.82 -2.51 -12.84
C ASP A 277 -21.13 -2.27 -13.59
N SER A 278 -22.20 -1.95 -12.88
CA SER A 278 -23.50 -1.61 -13.51
C SER A 278 -23.37 -0.37 -14.39
N ALA A 279 -22.68 0.67 -13.91
CA ALA A 279 -22.40 1.87 -14.69
C ALA A 279 -21.52 1.56 -15.91
N LEU A 280 -20.48 0.73 -15.77
CA LEU A 280 -19.65 0.29 -16.89
C LEU A 280 -20.46 -0.47 -17.95
N TYR A 281 -21.34 -1.34 -17.51
CA TYR A 281 -22.24 -2.06 -18.41
C TYR A 281 -23.17 -1.13 -19.19
N GLU A 282 -23.71 -0.09 -18.54
CA GLU A 282 -24.51 0.94 -19.22
C GLU A 282 -23.67 1.72 -20.24
N ALA A 283 -22.44 2.09 -19.93
CA ALA A 283 -21.51 2.73 -20.86
C ALA A 283 -21.30 1.87 -22.11
N LYS A 284 -21.07 0.56 -21.93
CA LYS A 284 -20.91 -0.39 -23.05
C LYS A 284 -22.18 -0.53 -23.89
N ARG A 285 -23.36 -0.63 -23.27
CA ARG A 285 -24.65 -0.73 -23.97
C ARG A 285 -25.02 0.52 -24.74
N ALA A 286 -24.70 1.69 -24.20
CA ALA A 286 -25.01 2.97 -24.84
C ALA A 286 -24.11 3.31 -26.03
N GLY A 287 -23.19 2.41 -26.44
CA GLY A 287 -22.37 2.56 -27.65
C GLY A 287 -20.88 2.66 -27.39
N ARG A 288 -20.42 2.31 -26.19
CA ARG A 288 -18.97 2.28 -25.82
C ARG A 288 -18.29 3.65 -25.87
N ASN A 289 -16.98 3.70 -25.63
CA ASN A 289 -16.16 4.91 -25.64
C ASN A 289 -16.81 6.06 -24.87
N ARG A 290 -17.23 5.80 -23.63
CA ARG A 290 -17.90 6.78 -22.77
C ARG A 290 -17.75 6.45 -21.29
N VAL A 291 -18.07 7.44 -20.49
CA VAL A 291 -18.20 7.34 -19.05
C VAL A 291 -19.67 7.28 -18.67
N ALA A 292 -20.02 6.39 -17.75
CA ALA A 292 -21.30 6.38 -17.05
C ALA A 292 -21.07 6.42 -15.54
N GLY A 293 -21.87 7.21 -14.83
CA GLY A 293 -21.88 7.25 -13.36
C GLY A 293 -23.14 6.63 -12.84
N ASN A 294 -23.07 5.95 -11.69
CA ASN A 294 -24.27 5.49 -11.02
C ASN A 294 -25.01 6.74 -10.48
N GLN A 295 -26.20 7.02 -11.04
CA GLN A 295 -27.07 8.02 -10.42
C GLN A 295 -27.53 7.44 -9.09
N LEU A 296 -26.97 7.98 -8.00
CA LEU A 296 -27.54 7.75 -6.67
C LEU A 296 -29.02 8.14 -6.76
N THR A 297 -29.89 7.15 -6.88
CA THR A 297 -31.32 7.39 -6.64
C THR A 297 -31.43 7.95 -5.25
N LYS A 298 -31.77 9.23 -5.13
CA LYS A 298 -32.28 9.83 -3.91
C LYS A 298 -33.59 9.12 -3.56
N SER A 299 -33.49 7.91 -3.03
CA SER A 299 -34.63 7.15 -2.59
C SER A 299 -34.82 7.42 -1.11
N ASN A 300 -35.91 8.17 -0.85
CA ASN A 300 -36.66 8.19 0.40
C ASN A 300 -36.02 8.76 1.68
N SER A 301 -35.84 10.07 1.71
CA SER A 301 -36.04 10.79 2.98
C SER A 301 -37.33 11.60 3.04
N ALA A 302 -38.32 11.27 2.19
CA ALA A 302 -39.60 12.00 2.14
C ALA A 302 -40.81 11.08 2.41
N ALA A 303 -40.74 10.27 3.47
CA ALA A 303 -41.90 9.52 3.97
C ALA A 303 -41.85 9.29 5.47
N ALA A 304 -41.64 10.37 6.23
CA ALA A 304 -41.90 10.35 7.67
C ALA A 304 -42.33 11.75 8.12
N GLY A 305 -43.50 12.13 7.72
CA GLY A 305 -44.10 13.39 8.13
C GLY A 305 -45.54 13.43 7.59
N ASP A 306 -46.48 12.92 8.36
CA ASP A 306 -47.86 13.38 8.57
C ASP A 306 -48.74 12.20 9.01
N VAL A 307 -48.66 11.86 10.29
CA VAL A 307 -49.80 11.27 10.96
C VAL A 307 -50.37 12.38 11.84
N GLN A 308 -51.36 13.08 11.25
CA GLN A 308 -52.27 13.90 12.05
C GLN A 308 -53.04 13.00 13.00
N ILE A 309 -52.92 13.29 14.27
CA ILE A 309 -53.83 12.77 15.29
C ILE A 309 -55.00 13.76 15.37
N GLU A 310 -56.12 13.38 14.79
CA GLU A 310 -57.43 13.97 15.17
C GLU A 310 -58.04 13.14 16.31
N GLN A 311 -58.33 13.85 17.39
CA GLN A 311 -59.18 13.59 18.56
C GLN A 311 -58.71 12.53 19.53
#